data_421e9f2915fdc12a6ee5975771a32fdf
#
_entry.id   421e9f2915fdc12a6ee5975771a32fdf
#
_cell.length_a   1.000
_cell.length_b   1.000
_cell.length_c   1.000
_cell.angle_alpha   90.00
_cell.angle_beta   90.00
_cell.angle_gamma   90.00
#
_symmetry.space_group_name_H-M   'P 1'
#
loop_
_entity.id
_entity.type
_entity.pdbx_description
1 polymer ?
#
loop_
_entity_poly.entity_id
_entity_poly.type
_entity_poly.pdbx_seq_one_letter_code
_entity_poly.pdbx_strand_id
1 'polypeptide(L)'
;VRPPSDLAAVPSTGLARTGSLSNDTPLLGDEERPPVTRPRTRVDAHVKVLDDDVVALAKERGIDALVYAPHFTRLPTIRKRAARFSDDDLTVVPAREVFTGDWGNRRHILVLGLDEPVPDYITFEAAMAEADRQDAVVLAPHPGFATISLTRPEIAAHSTRIDAVETYNTKLLPHQNARTRRIAEATDQPGFGSSYAHLPGTVGEAWTEFDGDYDGVDGVVDAFREARPRTVVHRGGIGHQLRGLVEFAHLAYENTWEKLDRQFLSGDEPTLPSNVAYEGRFNDVSVYSGTLSDYRPK
;
A
#
# COMPACT_ATOMS: atom_id res chain seq x y z
N VAL A 1 54.91 -23.19 9.92
CA VAL A 1 55.75 -23.71 8.85
C VAL A 1 55.23 -23.16 7.52
N ARG A 2 56.02 -22.28 6.94
CA ARG A 2 55.89 -21.58 5.64
C ARG A 2 56.64 -22.38 4.58
N PRO A 3 56.66 -21.92 3.31
CA PRO A 3 56.03 -22.31 2.06
C PRO A 3 57.05 -23.00 1.11
N PRO A 4 57.04 -23.01 -0.20
CA PRO A 4 57.18 -21.92 -1.21
C PRO A 4 56.39 -22.12 -2.51
N SER A 5 56.04 -21.05 -3.26
CA SER A 5 56.67 -20.35 -4.43
C SER A 5 57.14 -21.21 -5.59
N ASP A 6 56.69 -20.80 -6.81
CA ASP A 6 57.46 -20.50 -8.05
C ASP A 6 56.49 -20.38 -9.24
N LEU A 7 56.33 -19.25 -9.87
CA LEU A 7 57.06 -18.53 -10.93
C LEU A 7 57.47 -19.34 -12.19
N ALA A 8 56.90 -18.94 -13.35
CA ALA A 8 57.57 -18.80 -14.68
C ALA A 8 56.49 -18.42 -15.71
N ALA A 9 56.42 -17.24 -16.24
CA ALA A 9 57.26 -16.56 -17.22
C ALA A 9 56.95 -16.93 -18.69
N VAL A 10 56.56 -15.87 -19.40
CA VAL A 10 56.32 -15.59 -20.84
C VAL A 10 57.46 -16.11 -21.76
N PRO A 11 57.26 -16.31 -23.08
CA PRO A 11 57.58 -15.22 -23.99
C PRO A 11 56.67 -15.01 -25.24
N SER A 12 56.76 -13.78 -25.71
CA SER A 12 56.40 -13.15 -26.95
C SER A 12 57.08 -13.65 -28.21
N THR A 13 56.51 -13.34 -29.36
CA THR A 13 57.00 -12.94 -30.69
C THR A 13 56.01 -13.40 -31.75
N GLY A 14 55.58 -12.71 -32.77
CA GLY A 14 55.96 -11.48 -33.39
C GLY A 14 55.54 -11.51 -34.85
N LEU A 15 55.26 -10.32 -35.41
CA LEU A 15 55.34 -9.88 -36.82
C LEU A 15 54.35 -10.45 -37.88
N ALA A 16 53.44 -9.62 -38.32
CA ALA A 16 53.43 -8.64 -39.43
C ALA A 16 53.10 -9.20 -40.81
N ARG A 17 52.13 -8.67 -41.47
CA ARG A 17 52.12 -7.85 -42.68
C ARG A 17 50.84 -7.88 -43.50
N THR A 18 50.23 -6.70 -43.63
CA THR A 18 49.83 -5.98 -44.84
C THR A 18 48.80 -6.59 -45.78
N GLY A 19 47.71 -5.82 -45.94
CA GLY A 19 46.78 -5.94 -47.06
C GLY A 19 45.63 -4.93 -46.88
N SER A 20 45.90 -3.71 -47.35
CA SER A 20 44.87 -2.67 -47.58
C SER A 20 43.90 -3.15 -48.63
N LEU A 21 42.60 -3.00 -48.32
CA LEU A 21 41.57 -2.61 -49.30
C LEU A 21 40.43 -1.97 -48.54
N SER A 22 40.31 -0.67 -48.72
CA SER A 22 39.18 0.17 -48.32
C SER A 22 37.92 -0.31 -49.02
N ASN A 23 36.90 -0.60 -48.23
CA ASN A 23 35.51 -0.47 -48.67
C ASN A 23 34.79 0.35 -47.60
N ASP A 24 34.78 1.66 -47.80
CA ASP A 24 33.87 2.57 -47.15
C ASP A 24 32.45 2.28 -47.63
N THR A 25 31.77 1.42 -46.91
CA THR A 25 30.29 1.41 -46.88
C THR A 25 29.91 2.15 -45.61
N PRO A 26 29.17 3.26 -45.65
CA PRO A 26 28.66 3.88 -44.46
C PRO A 26 27.71 2.89 -43.84
N LEU A 27 28.05 2.36 -42.66
CA LEU A 27 27.11 1.69 -41.78
C LEU A 27 26.02 2.72 -41.46
N LEU A 28 24.81 2.44 -41.95
CA LEU A 28 23.59 3.14 -41.58
C LEU A 28 23.60 3.30 -40.06
N GLY A 29 23.46 4.56 -39.62
CA GLY A 29 23.49 4.91 -38.23
C GLY A 29 22.62 4.00 -37.40
N ASP A 30 23.11 3.64 -36.22
CA ASP A 30 22.28 3.15 -35.13
C ASP A 30 21.20 4.21 -34.91
N GLU A 31 20.04 4.03 -35.54
CA GLU A 31 18.83 4.70 -35.08
C GLU A 31 18.67 4.27 -33.63
N GLU A 32 18.93 5.18 -32.70
CA GLU A 32 18.58 5.03 -31.30
C GLU A 32 17.10 4.62 -31.26
N ARG A 33 16.86 3.32 -31.04
CA ARG A 33 15.52 2.85 -30.73
C ARG A 33 15.03 3.69 -29.55
N PRO A 34 13.90 4.35 -29.68
CA PRO A 34 13.33 5.07 -28.54
C PRO A 34 13.32 4.12 -27.34
N PRO A 35 13.66 4.61 -26.14
CA PRO A 35 13.67 3.75 -24.97
C PRO A 35 12.33 3.05 -24.86
N VAL A 36 12.33 1.73 -24.84
CA VAL A 36 11.13 0.92 -24.61
C VAL A 36 10.68 1.28 -23.21
N THR A 37 9.71 2.19 -23.10
CA THR A 37 9.07 2.48 -21.84
C THR A 37 8.35 1.21 -21.40
N ARG A 38 8.88 0.55 -20.36
CA ARG A 38 8.18 -0.59 -19.77
C ARG A 38 6.82 -0.11 -19.27
N PRO A 39 5.76 -0.90 -19.43
CA PRO A 39 4.48 -0.56 -18.87
C PRO A 39 4.63 -0.40 -17.35
N ARG A 40 3.88 0.51 -16.78
CA ARG A 40 3.89 0.80 -15.35
C ARG A 40 2.47 0.96 -14.86
N THR A 41 2.20 0.44 -13.69
CA THR A 41 0.90 0.58 -13.03
C THR A 41 1.03 1.48 -11.80
N ARG A 42 0.28 2.57 -11.76
CA ARG A 42 0.27 3.57 -10.69
C ARG A 42 -0.92 3.34 -9.78
N VAL A 43 -0.63 2.97 -8.55
CA VAL A 43 -1.63 2.62 -7.54
C VAL A 43 -1.60 3.62 -6.39
N ASP A 44 -2.67 4.38 -6.18
CA ASP A 44 -2.88 5.11 -4.93
C ASP A 44 -3.41 4.14 -3.88
N ALA A 45 -2.49 3.67 -3.04
CA ALA A 45 -2.70 2.46 -2.24
C ALA A 45 -3.56 2.64 -0.99
N HIS A 46 -4.11 3.83 -0.72
CA HIS A 46 -4.96 4.07 0.45
C HIS A 46 -5.86 5.29 0.26
N VAL A 47 -7.13 5.08 -0.10
CA VAL A 47 -8.10 6.14 -0.37
C VAL A 47 -9.38 5.90 0.44
N LYS A 48 -9.92 6.94 1.06
CA LYS A 48 -11.12 6.88 1.91
C LYS A 48 -12.39 7.38 1.23
N VAL A 49 -12.24 8.20 0.22
CA VAL A 49 -13.34 8.82 -0.54
C VAL A 49 -13.42 8.24 -1.94
N LEU A 50 -14.63 8.10 -2.45
CA LEU A 50 -14.86 7.59 -3.79
C LEU A 50 -16.19 8.12 -4.33
N ASP A 51 -16.11 8.96 -5.36
CA ASP A 51 -17.23 9.56 -6.10
C ASP A 51 -16.78 9.88 -7.53
N ASP A 52 -17.63 10.49 -8.32
CA ASP A 52 -17.34 10.84 -9.72
C ASP A 52 -16.17 11.84 -9.83
N ASP A 53 -16.05 12.78 -8.89
CA ASP A 53 -14.97 13.78 -8.87
C ASP A 53 -13.62 13.12 -8.54
N VAL A 54 -13.61 12.17 -7.61
CA VAL A 54 -12.42 11.36 -7.26
C VAL A 54 -11.93 10.55 -8.45
N VAL A 55 -12.86 9.89 -9.16
CA VAL A 55 -12.53 9.09 -10.36
C VAL A 55 -11.98 9.97 -11.47
N ALA A 56 -12.64 11.10 -11.76
CA ALA A 56 -12.18 12.03 -12.78
C ALA A 56 -10.77 12.56 -12.46
N LEU A 57 -10.53 12.94 -11.20
CA LEU A 57 -9.24 13.46 -10.77
C LEU A 57 -8.14 12.39 -10.78
N ALA A 58 -8.46 11.15 -10.40
CA ALA A 58 -7.50 10.03 -10.45
C ALA A 58 -7.03 9.78 -11.89
N LYS A 59 -7.97 9.72 -12.84
CA LYS A 59 -7.67 9.56 -14.28
C LYS A 59 -6.88 10.76 -14.83
N GLU A 60 -7.27 11.99 -14.52
CA GLU A 60 -6.53 13.19 -14.90
C GLU A 60 -5.08 13.15 -14.39
N ARG A 61 -4.86 12.57 -13.22
CA ARG A 61 -3.56 12.45 -12.58
C ARG A 61 -2.76 11.24 -13.07
N GLY A 62 -3.34 10.42 -13.95
CA GLY A 62 -2.71 9.23 -14.51
C GLY A 62 -2.53 8.13 -13.47
N ILE A 63 -3.47 7.98 -12.55
CA ILE A 63 -3.56 6.87 -11.60
C ILE A 63 -4.35 5.75 -12.27
N ASP A 64 -3.80 4.55 -12.29
CA ASP A 64 -4.39 3.37 -12.93
C ASP A 64 -5.26 2.57 -11.95
N ALA A 65 -4.94 2.65 -10.63
CA ALA A 65 -5.73 1.97 -9.61
C ALA A 65 -5.83 2.75 -8.30
N LEU A 66 -7.01 2.66 -7.64
CA LEU A 66 -7.27 3.16 -6.29
C LEU A 66 -7.56 2.01 -5.34
N VAL A 67 -6.83 1.91 -4.23
CA VAL A 67 -7.19 1.01 -3.13
C VAL A 67 -8.19 1.73 -2.21
N TYR A 68 -9.46 1.40 -2.36
CA TYR A 68 -10.56 2.03 -1.63
C TYR A 68 -10.84 1.32 -0.32
N ALA A 69 -10.53 1.96 0.79
CA ALA A 69 -10.65 1.41 2.14
C ALA A 69 -11.25 2.41 3.13
N PRO A 70 -12.55 2.74 3.01
CA PRO A 70 -13.22 3.65 3.93
C PRO A 70 -13.30 3.07 5.35
N HIS A 71 -13.29 3.95 6.37
CA HIS A 71 -13.42 3.55 7.76
C HIS A 71 -14.82 2.96 8.04
N PHE A 72 -14.88 1.93 8.87
CA PHE A 72 -16.10 1.35 9.44
C PHE A 72 -17.19 1.04 8.39
N THR A 73 -16.79 0.70 7.18
CA THR A 73 -17.71 0.31 6.12
C THR A 73 -17.59 -1.19 5.86
N ARG A 74 -18.71 -1.89 5.73
CA ARG A 74 -18.73 -3.33 5.47
C ARG A 74 -18.18 -3.66 4.09
N LEU A 75 -17.45 -4.77 4.00
CA LEU A 75 -16.83 -5.23 2.75
C LEU A 75 -17.82 -5.34 1.57
N PRO A 76 -19.04 -5.88 1.72
CA PRO A 76 -19.98 -5.91 0.59
C PRO A 76 -20.34 -4.52 0.04
N THR A 77 -20.47 -3.53 0.91
CA THR A 77 -20.72 -2.13 0.52
C THR A 77 -19.52 -1.54 -0.22
N ILE A 78 -18.30 -1.79 0.28
CA ILE A 78 -17.04 -1.37 -0.37
C ILE A 78 -16.94 -2.00 -1.76
N ARG A 79 -17.16 -3.31 -1.89
CA ARG A 79 -17.13 -4.03 -3.18
C ARG A 79 -18.14 -3.49 -4.19
N LYS A 80 -19.38 -3.27 -3.75
CA LYS A 80 -20.41 -2.69 -4.59
C LYS A 80 -20.02 -1.31 -5.10
N ARG A 81 -19.43 -0.49 -4.24
CA ARG A 81 -18.99 0.85 -4.61
C ARG A 81 -17.77 0.80 -5.52
N ALA A 82 -16.77 -0.01 -5.21
CA ALA A 82 -15.60 -0.22 -6.05
C ALA A 82 -15.98 -0.67 -7.47
N ALA A 83 -16.84 -1.67 -7.59
CA ALA A 83 -17.33 -2.16 -8.89
C ALA A 83 -18.12 -1.11 -9.68
N ARG A 84 -18.82 -0.20 -9.01
CA ARG A 84 -19.54 0.90 -9.68
C ARG A 84 -18.60 1.91 -10.34
N PHE A 85 -17.45 2.16 -9.72
CA PHE A 85 -16.50 3.19 -10.11
C PHE A 85 -15.27 2.68 -10.86
N SER A 86 -15.15 1.35 -11.03
CA SER A 86 -14.15 0.76 -11.92
C SER A 86 -14.63 0.77 -13.36
N ASP A 87 -13.70 1.03 -14.27
CA ASP A 87 -13.89 0.92 -15.72
C ASP A 87 -12.57 0.54 -16.41
N ASP A 88 -12.51 0.64 -17.75
CA ASP A 88 -11.32 0.27 -18.54
C ASP A 88 -10.08 1.15 -18.26
N ASP A 89 -10.26 2.36 -17.71
CA ASP A 89 -9.18 3.33 -17.47
C ASP A 89 -8.78 3.42 -15.99
N LEU A 90 -9.59 2.88 -15.08
CA LEU A 90 -9.33 2.96 -13.63
C LEU A 90 -9.87 1.73 -12.90
N THR A 91 -8.99 0.99 -12.27
CA THR A 91 -9.35 -0.09 -11.35
C THR A 91 -9.58 0.46 -9.94
N VAL A 92 -10.71 0.13 -9.31
CA VAL A 92 -10.92 0.38 -7.88
C VAL A 92 -10.86 -0.93 -7.12
N VAL A 93 -9.79 -1.11 -6.35
CA VAL A 93 -9.52 -2.29 -5.52
C VAL A 93 -10.26 -2.15 -4.19
N PRO A 94 -11.24 -3.03 -3.90
CA PRO A 94 -11.91 -3.01 -2.60
C PRO A 94 -10.97 -3.51 -1.51
N ALA A 95 -10.80 -2.73 -0.45
CA ALA A 95 -9.95 -3.06 0.68
C ALA A 95 -10.59 -2.67 2.01
N ARG A 96 -10.07 -3.22 3.10
CA ARG A 96 -10.48 -2.86 4.45
C ARG A 96 -9.30 -2.28 5.23
N GLU A 97 -9.45 -1.10 5.80
CA GLU A 97 -8.63 -0.72 6.94
C GLU A 97 -9.30 -1.25 8.20
N VAL A 98 -8.73 -2.32 8.75
CA VAL A 98 -9.26 -3.01 9.93
C VAL A 98 -8.65 -2.39 11.19
N PHE A 99 -9.51 -1.98 12.09
CA PHE A 99 -9.15 -1.43 13.40
C PHE A 99 -9.08 -2.57 14.40
N THR A 100 -7.90 -3.00 14.77
CA THR A 100 -7.73 -4.08 15.75
C THR A 100 -7.50 -3.54 17.15
N GLY A 101 -7.79 -4.36 18.19
CA GLY A 101 -7.59 -4.01 19.58
C GLY A 101 -8.71 -3.16 20.16
N ASP A 102 -8.47 -2.62 21.34
CA ASP A 102 -9.39 -1.72 22.04
C ASP A 102 -9.12 -0.24 21.74
N TRP A 103 -9.91 0.63 22.35
CA TRP A 103 -9.75 2.08 22.19
C TRP A 103 -8.40 2.62 22.67
N GLY A 104 -7.74 1.94 23.62
CA GLY A 104 -6.45 2.32 24.17
C GLY A 104 -5.26 1.73 23.43
N ASN A 105 -5.46 0.61 22.73
CA ASN A 105 -4.40 -0.14 22.06
C ASN A 105 -4.81 -0.57 20.64
N ARG A 106 -5.30 0.36 19.85
CA ARG A 106 -5.71 0.10 18.46
C ARG A 106 -4.51 -0.05 17.55
N ARG A 107 -4.63 -0.97 16.58
CA ARG A 107 -3.73 -1.09 15.45
C ARG A 107 -4.55 -1.08 14.17
N HIS A 108 -4.05 -0.41 13.16
CA HIS A 108 -4.64 -0.42 11.83
C HIS A 108 -3.82 -1.32 10.93
N ILE A 109 -4.49 -2.17 10.19
CA ILE A 109 -3.95 -2.91 9.05
C ILE A 109 -4.83 -2.65 7.84
N LEU A 110 -4.22 -2.52 6.68
CA LEU A 110 -4.93 -2.38 5.42
C LEU A 110 -4.90 -3.74 4.71
N VAL A 111 -6.06 -4.30 4.45
CA VAL A 111 -6.20 -5.67 3.93
C VAL A 111 -6.90 -5.65 2.58
N LEU A 112 -6.23 -6.22 1.57
CA LEU A 112 -6.69 -6.35 0.19
C LEU A 112 -6.96 -7.82 -0.13
N GLY A 113 -7.85 -8.09 -1.09
CA GLY A 113 -8.13 -9.46 -1.53
C GLY A 113 -9.00 -10.25 -0.56
N LEU A 114 -9.71 -9.59 0.36
CA LEU A 114 -10.65 -10.25 1.25
C LEU A 114 -11.87 -10.76 0.48
N ASP A 115 -12.27 -12.00 0.70
CA ASP A 115 -13.51 -12.57 0.18
C ASP A 115 -14.68 -12.45 1.14
N GLU A 116 -14.39 -12.52 2.41
CA GLU A 116 -15.37 -12.46 3.48
C GLU A 116 -15.11 -11.27 4.41
N PRO A 117 -16.15 -10.73 5.02
CA PRO A 117 -16.01 -9.59 5.92
C PRO A 117 -15.11 -9.89 7.13
N VAL A 118 -14.27 -8.93 7.50
CA VAL A 118 -13.49 -8.94 8.75
C VAL A 118 -14.02 -7.82 9.65
N PRO A 119 -14.37 -8.09 10.92
CA PRO A 119 -14.85 -7.05 11.82
C PRO A 119 -13.73 -6.16 12.35
N ASP A 120 -14.10 -4.96 12.76
CA ASP A 120 -13.25 -4.11 13.57
C ASP A 120 -13.27 -4.53 15.05
N TYR A 121 -12.26 -4.13 15.80
CA TYR A 121 -12.10 -4.35 17.24
C TYR A 121 -11.92 -5.82 17.67
N ILE A 122 -11.57 -6.71 16.76
CA ILE A 122 -11.00 -8.00 17.09
C ILE A 122 -9.53 -7.84 17.50
N THR A 123 -8.93 -8.87 18.09
CA THR A 123 -7.48 -8.82 18.38
C THR A 123 -6.68 -8.72 17.11
N PHE A 124 -5.48 -8.15 17.20
CA PHE A 124 -4.56 -8.10 16.07
C PHE A 124 -4.26 -9.50 15.51
N GLU A 125 -4.02 -10.47 16.39
CA GLU A 125 -3.76 -11.85 15.98
C GLU A 125 -4.95 -12.50 15.26
N ALA A 126 -6.18 -12.22 15.73
CA ALA A 126 -7.38 -12.73 15.06
C ALA A 126 -7.55 -12.11 13.67
N ALA A 127 -7.27 -10.82 13.50
CA ALA A 127 -7.32 -10.17 12.21
C ALA A 127 -6.25 -10.71 11.24
N MET A 128 -5.03 -10.92 11.72
CA MET A 128 -3.96 -11.54 10.94
C MET A 128 -4.30 -12.97 10.54
N ALA A 129 -4.81 -13.79 11.48
CA ALA A 129 -5.22 -15.16 11.18
C ALA A 129 -6.36 -15.21 10.14
N GLU A 130 -7.26 -14.25 10.19
CA GLU A 130 -8.35 -14.17 9.22
C GLU A 130 -7.85 -13.72 7.84
N ALA A 131 -6.90 -12.79 7.78
CA ALA A 131 -6.24 -12.42 6.53
C ALA A 131 -5.50 -13.62 5.90
N ASP A 132 -4.73 -14.38 6.71
CA ASP A 132 -4.05 -15.60 6.26
C ASP A 132 -5.05 -16.65 5.73
N ARG A 133 -6.18 -16.84 6.45
CA ARG A 133 -7.20 -17.80 6.03
C ARG A 133 -7.77 -17.49 4.64
N GLN A 134 -7.83 -16.23 4.31
CA GLN A 134 -8.38 -15.74 3.03
C GLN A 134 -7.29 -15.49 1.97
N ASP A 135 -6.05 -15.81 2.26
CA ASP A 135 -4.90 -15.48 1.39
C ASP A 135 -4.87 -13.99 1.00
N ALA A 136 -5.24 -13.13 1.95
CA ALA A 136 -5.35 -11.70 1.74
C ALA A 136 -4.00 -11.00 1.95
N VAL A 137 -3.76 -9.94 1.20
CA VAL A 137 -2.59 -9.07 1.33
C VAL A 137 -2.75 -8.14 2.52
N VAL A 138 -1.74 -8.07 3.39
CA VAL A 138 -1.72 -7.20 4.57
C VAL A 138 -0.66 -6.12 4.41
N LEU A 139 -1.11 -4.87 4.40
CA LEU A 139 -0.24 -3.71 4.36
C LEU A 139 -0.26 -3.00 5.72
N ALA A 140 0.91 -2.49 6.16
CA ALA A 140 1.04 -1.68 7.37
C ALA A 140 0.94 -0.18 7.04
N PRO A 141 -0.24 0.45 7.20
CA PRO A 141 -0.42 1.86 6.90
C PRO A 141 0.21 2.73 8.00
N HIS A 142 0.69 3.93 7.63
CA HIS A 142 1.24 4.98 8.50
C HIS A 142 1.98 4.48 9.77
N PRO A 143 3.01 3.59 9.64
CA PRO A 143 3.63 2.92 10.79
C PRO A 143 4.26 3.90 11.77
N GLY A 144 4.07 3.63 13.05
CA GLY A 144 4.57 4.49 14.12
C GLY A 144 3.89 5.87 14.25
N PHE A 145 2.74 6.05 13.60
CA PHE A 145 1.94 7.26 13.75
C PHE A 145 0.96 7.12 14.92
N ALA A 146 1.10 8.00 15.92
CA ALA A 146 0.30 8.01 17.15
C ALA A 146 0.20 6.62 17.81
N THR A 147 -0.93 6.32 18.46
CA THR A 147 -1.20 5.04 19.16
C THR A 147 -1.99 4.05 18.32
N ILE A 148 -2.30 4.41 17.07
CA ILE A 148 -3.20 3.63 16.20
C ILE A 148 -2.47 2.80 15.15
N SER A 149 -1.15 2.94 15.05
CA SER A 149 -0.36 2.30 13.99
C SER A 149 0.54 1.21 14.55
N LEU A 150 0.88 0.25 13.68
CA LEU A 150 1.89 -0.75 14.00
C LEU A 150 3.23 -0.07 14.30
N THR A 151 3.90 -0.54 15.32
CA THR A 151 5.25 -0.13 15.69
C THR A 151 6.30 -0.98 14.96
N ARG A 152 7.54 -0.51 14.91
CA ARG A 152 8.64 -1.28 14.33
C ARG A 152 8.79 -2.70 14.92
N PRO A 153 8.74 -2.93 16.25
CA PRO A 153 8.81 -4.27 16.81
C PRO A 153 7.64 -5.18 16.36
N GLU A 154 6.43 -4.64 16.26
CA GLU A 154 5.26 -5.39 15.81
C GLU A 154 5.40 -5.78 14.32
N ILE A 155 5.84 -4.87 13.46
CA ILE A 155 6.10 -5.15 12.04
C ILE A 155 7.19 -6.22 11.91
N ALA A 156 8.29 -6.10 12.66
CA ALA A 156 9.37 -7.09 12.64
C ALA A 156 8.92 -8.48 13.12
N ALA A 157 8.05 -8.54 14.14
CA ALA A 157 7.50 -9.79 14.65
C ALA A 157 6.57 -10.49 13.65
N HIS A 158 5.93 -9.72 12.76
CA HIS A 158 4.99 -10.22 11.76
C HIS A 158 5.48 -10.02 10.32
N SER A 159 6.79 -9.91 10.12
CA SER A 159 7.42 -9.58 8.82
C SER A 159 7.10 -10.58 7.71
N THR A 160 6.79 -11.83 8.02
CA THR A 160 6.40 -12.87 7.06
C THR A 160 4.92 -12.83 6.67
N ARG A 161 4.12 -11.98 7.32
CA ARG A 161 2.67 -11.86 7.14
C ARG A 161 2.25 -10.46 6.71
N ILE A 162 3.18 -9.51 6.74
CA ILE A 162 2.98 -8.14 6.26
C ILE A 162 3.68 -8.02 4.91
N ASP A 163 2.93 -7.73 3.86
CA ASP A 163 3.43 -7.70 2.48
C ASP A 163 4.11 -6.37 2.12
N ALA A 164 3.72 -5.28 2.77
CA ALA A 164 4.39 -3.99 2.59
C ALA A 164 4.12 -3.01 3.73
N VAL A 165 5.01 -2.01 3.83
CA VAL A 165 4.96 -0.95 4.85
C VAL A 165 4.83 0.41 4.15
N GLU A 166 3.91 1.27 4.60
CA GLU A 166 3.76 2.60 4.03
C GLU A 166 4.98 3.47 4.35
N THR A 167 5.67 3.92 3.30
CA THR A 167 6.88 4.74 3.40
C THR A 167 6.66 6.20 3.07
N TYR A 168 5.54 6.51 2.43
CA TYR A 168 5.08 7.86 2.15
C TYR A 168 3.56 7.96 2.21
N ASN A 169 3.09 8.97 2.93
CA ASN A 169 1.69 9.29 3.10
C ASN A 169 1.54 10.82 3.04
N THR A 170 0.67 11.31 2.17
CA THR A 170 0.49 12.77 1.96
C THR A 170 0.04 13.50 3.22
N LYS A 171 -0.71 12.84 4.09
CA LYS A 171 -1.22 13.38 5.36
C LYS A 171 -0.14 13.51 6.44
N LEU A 172 0.97 12.77 6.32
CA LEU A 172 2.04 12.78 7.30
C LEU A 172 3.03 13.92 7.05
N LEU A 173 3.54 14.49 8.13
CA LEU A 173 4.58 15.50 8.06
C LEU A 173 5.92 14.91 7.55
N PRO A 174 6.83 15.71 6.97
CA PRO A 174 8.09 15.22 6.39
C PRO A 174 8.92 14.35 7.34
N HIS A 175 9.01 14.71 8.61
CA HIS A 175 9.75 13.93 9.61
C HIS A 175 9.06 12.60 9.96
N GLN A 176 7.73 12.54 9.87
CA GLN A 176 6.95 11.31 10.05
C GLN A 176 7.16 10.38 8.86
N ASN A 177 7.08 10.87 7.62
CA ASN A 177 7.42 10.11 6.43
C ASN A 177 8.89 9.61 6.44
N ALA A 178 9.83 10.41 6.96
CA ALA A 178 11.21 9.95 7.17
C ALA A 178 11.30 8.82 8.21
N ARG A 179 10.44 8.83 9.23
CA ARG A 179 10.36 7.76 10.22
C ARG A 179 9.78 6.47 9.61
N THR A 180 8.72 6.56 8.81
CA THR A 180 8.09 5.38 8.18
C THR A 180 9.08 4.67 7.26
N ARG A 181 9.86 5.41 6.45
CA ARG A 181 10.94 4.85 5.61
C ARG A 181 11.96 4.07 6.43
N ARG A 182 12.45 4.65 7.55
CA ARG A 182 13.40 3.95 8.43
C ARG A 182 12.82 2.69 9.06
N ILE A 183 11.49 2.65 9.31
CA ILE A 183 10.82 1.45 9.80
C ILE A 183 10.84 0.37 8.73
N ALA A 184 10.44 0.68 7.50
CA ALA A 184 10.46 -0.25 6.38
C ALA A 184 11.87 -0.81 6.12
N GLU A 185 12.89 0.08 6.05
CA GLU A 185 14.30 -0.31 5.91
C GLU A 185 14.77 -1.22 7.06
N ALA A 186 14.44 -0.89 8.31
CA ALA A 186 14.87 -1.65 9.48
C ALA A 186 14.15 -3.00 9.66
N THR A 187 13.04 -3.21 8.97
CA THR A 187 12.25 -4.45 8.99
C THR A 187 12.37 -5.25 7.69
N ASP A 188 13.18 -4.77 6.74
CA ASP A 188 13.39 -5.35 5.41
C ASP A 188 12.06 -5.58 4.66
N GLN A 189 11.14 -4.63 4.80
CA GLN A 189 9.82 -4.70 4.18
C GLN A 189 9.74 -3.85 2.92
N PRO A 190 9.08 -4.35 1.86
CA PRO A 190 8.81 -3.54 0.68
C PRO A 190 7.99 -2.30 1.02
N GLY A 191 8.33 -1.15 0.41
CA GLY A 191 7.60 0.09 0.62
C GLY A 191 6.36 0.23 -0.25
N PHE A 192 5.35 0.98 0.22
CA PHE A 192 4.31 1.55 -0.62
C PHE A 192 4.05 3.00 -0.25
N GLY A 193 3.39 3.74 -1.15
CA GLY A 193 2.98 5.11 -0.93
C GLY A 193 1.52 5.34 -1.26
N SER A 194 0.88 6.27 -0.57
CA SER A 194 -0.51 6.62 -0.78
C SER A 194 -0.79 8.09 -0.55
N SER A 195 -1.88 8.58 -1.13
CA SER A 195 -2.42 9.89 -0.79
C SER A 195 -3.07 9.90 0.59
N TYR A 196 -3.59 8.77 1.05
CA TYR A 196 -4.45 8.65 2.23
C TYR A 196 -5.59 9.66 2.20
N ALA A 197 -6.18 9.83 1.02
CA ALA A 197 -7.15 10.87 0.73
C ALA A 197 -8.46 10.67 1.47
N HIS A 198 -8.82 11.66 2.30
CA HIS A 198 -10.14 11.82 2.90
C HIS A 198 -10.93 12.92 2.19
N LEU A 199 -10.24 13.75 1.42
CA LEU A 199 -10.79 14.80 0.60
C LEU A 199 -10.54 14.49 -0.88
N PRO A 200 -11.51 14.71 -1.79
CA PRO A 200 -11.35 14.40 -3.21
C PRO A 200 -10.11 15.02 -3.84
N GLY A 201 -9.78 16.26 -3.49
CA GLY A 201 -8.65 17.01 -4.06
C GLY A 201 -7.26 16.44 -3.79
N THR A 202 -7.12 15.47 -2.88
CA THR A 202 -5.83 14.87 -2.49
C THR A 202 -5.57 13.51 -3.12
N VAL A 203 -6.55 12.89 -3.76
CA VAL A 203 -6.38 11.62 -4.48
C VAL A 203 -5.28 11.73 -5.53
N GLY A 204 -4.35 10.77 -5.56
CA GLY A 204 -3.22 10.76 -6.49
C GLY A 204 -2.14 11.81 -6.20
N GLU A 205 -2.05 12.34 -4.97
CA GLU A 205 -0.93 13.17 -4.53
C GLU A 205 0.32 12.34 -4.24
N ALA A 206 0.14 11.05 -3.90
CA ALA A 206 1.20 10.07 -3.80
C ALA A 206 0.68 8.70 -4.22
N TRP A 207 1.55 7.88 -4.79
CA TRP A 207 1.21 6.55 -5.29
C TRP A 207 2.40 5.60 -5.27
N THR A 208 2.10 4.32 -5.41
CA THR A 208 3.06 3.26 -5.68
C THR A 208 3.07 3.00 -7.19
N GLU A 209 4.23 3.10 -7.82
CA GLU A 209 4.42 2.81 -9.23
C GLU A 209 5.11 1.46 -9.38
N PHE A 210 4.39 0.45 -9.86
CA PHE A 210 4.92 -0.88 -10.13
C PHE A 210 5.54 -0.96 -11.52
N ASP A 211 6.64 -1.71 -11.65
CA ASP A 211 7.28 -2.03 -12.92
C ASP A 211 6.54 -3.20 -13.58
N GLY A 212 5.55 -2.90 -14.41
CA GLY A 212 4.73 -3.90 -15.09
C GLY A 212 3.33 -3.38 -15.37
N ASP A 213 2.57 -4.19 -16.07
CA ASP A 213 1.14 -4.00 -16.33
C ASP A 213 0.36 -4.95 -15.42
N TYR A 214 -0.33 -4.38 -14.45
CA TYR A 214 -1.12 -5.10 -13.45
C TYR A 214 -2.56 -4.62 -13.53
N ASP A 215 -3.31 -5.23 -14.41
CA ASP A 215 -4.68 -4.86 -14.69
C ASP A 215 -5.68 -5.56 -13.76
N GLY A 216 -6.75 -4.86 -13.46
CA GLY A 216 -7.84 -5.35 -12.62
C GLY A 216 -7.48 -5.49 -11.14
N VAL A 217 -8.46 -5.90 -10.35
CA VAL A 217 -8.32 -6.05 -8.90
C VAL A 217 -7.27 -7.08 -8.53
N ASP A 218 -7.33 -8.26 -9.17
CA ASP A 218 -6.43 -9.37 -8.86
C ASP A 218 -4.98 -9.04 -9.25
N GLY A 219 -4.77 -8.38 -10.40
CA GLY A 219 -3.44 -7.96 -10.83
C GLY A 219 -2.77 -7.02 -9.83
N VAL A 220 -3.51 -6.04 -9.29
CA VAL A 220 -2.99 -5.12 -8.26
C VAL A 220 -2.73 -5.85 -6.94
N VAL A 221 -3.63 -6.73 -6.50
CA VAL A 221 -3.45 -7.54 -5.28
C VAL A 221 -2.22 -8.43 -5.41
N ASP A 222 -2.05 -9.12 -6.54
CA ASP A 222 -0.90 -9.99 -6.79
C ASP A 222 0.42 -9.20 -6.88
N ALA A 223 0.40 -7.97 -7.41
CA ALA A 223 1.59 -7.11 -7.41
C ALA A 223 2.11 -6.81 -5.99
N PHE A 224 1.21 -6.65 -5.02
CA PHE A 224 1.59 -6.51 -3.61
C PHE A 224 2.03 -7.86 -3.00
N ARG A 225 1.25 -8.93 -3.19
CA ARG A 225 1.51 -10.28 -2.65
C ARG A 225 2.87 -10.82 -3.09
N GLU A 226 3.21 -10.64 -4.34
CA GLU A 226 4.47 -11.13 -4.92
C GLU A 226 5.64 -10.16 -4.74
N ALA A 227 5.45 -9.09 -3.97
CA ALA A 227 6.45 -8.05 -3.73
C ALA A 227 7.09 -7.51 -5.04
N ARG A 228 6.28 -7.33 -6.09
CA ARG A 228 6.76 -6.88 -7.42
C ARG A 228 7.56 -5.59 -7.31
N PRO A 229 8.59 -5.40 -8.16
CA PRO A 229 9.42 -4.19 -8.19
C PRO A 229 8.57 -2.93 -8.32
N ARG A 230 8.82 -1.95 -7.44
CA ARG A 230 8.01 -0.74 -7.36
C ARG A 230 8.78 0.45 -6.81
N THR A 231 8.28 1.63 -7.11
CA THR A 231 8.80 2.91 -6.61
C THR A 231 7.68 3.70 -5.97
N VAL A 232 7.95 4.33 -4.84
CA VAL A 232 7.01 5.27 -4.22
C VAL A 232 7.24 6.66 -4.79
N VAL A 233 6.18 7.22 -5.36
CA VAL A 233 6.20 8.52 -6.03
C VAL A 233 5.21 9.46 -5.37
N HIS A 234 5.53 10.73 -5.30
CA HIS A 234 4.62 11.77 -4.83
C HIS A 234 4.77 13.05 -5.64
N ARG A 235 3.71 13.84 -5.69
CA ARG A 235 3.75 15.18 -6.29
C ARG A 235 4.61 16.10 -5.44
N GLY A 236 5.01 17.21 -5.99
CA GLY A 236 5.83 18.21 -5.32
C GLY A 236 5.22 19.61 -5.41
N GLY A 237 5.95 20.58 -4.83
CA GLY A 237 5.60 21.99 -4.88
C GLY A 237 4.59 22.45 -3.81
N ILE A 238 4.30 23.75 -3.82
CA ILE A 238 3.47 24.41 -2.79
C ILE A 238 2.05 23.83 -2.75
N GLY A 239 1.47 23.52 -3.92
CA GLY A 239 0.13 22.94 -4.01
C GLY A 239 0.01 21.57 -3.30
N HIS A 240 1.01 20.72 -3.46
CA HIS A 240 1.08 19.44 -2.74
C HIS A 240 1.17 19.64 -1.22
N GLN A 241 2.03 20.55 -0.78
CA GLN A 241 2.20 20.84 0.66
C GLN A 241 0.91 21.42 1.28
N LEU A 242 0.21 22.28 0.56
CA LEU A 242 -1.07 22.83 1.04
C LEU A 242 -2.14 21.74 1.15
N ARG A 243 -2.27 20.87 0.15
CA ARG A 243 -3.20 19.74 0.21
C ARG A 243 -2.88 18.80 1.35
N GLY A 244 -1.61 18.46 1.56
CA GLY A 244 -1.18 17.67 2.73
C GLY A 244 -1.51 18.34 4.07
N LEU A 245 -1.35 19.65 4.17
CA LEU A 245 -1.71 20.41 5.37
C LEU A 245 -3.23 20.42 5.63
N VAL A 246 -4.03 20.56 4.59
CA VAL A 246 -5.50 20.49 4.69
C VAL A 246 -5.95 19.10 5.13
N GLU A 247 -5.38 18.04 4.56
CA GLU A 247 -5.62 16.66 5.00
C GLU A 247 -5.20 16.43 6.45
N PHE A 248 -4.06 16.96 6.87
CA PHE A 248 -3.62 16.87 8.26
C PHE A 248 -4.58 17.59 9.22
N ALA A 249 -5.05 18.77 8.85
CA ALA A 249 -6.05 19.52 9.64
C ALA A 249 -7.40 18.77 9.72
N HIS A 250 -7.79 18.06 8.65
CA HIS A 250 -9.00 17.25 8.61
C HIS A 250 -8.96 16.07 9.60
N LEU A 251 -7.76 15.61 10.03
CA LEU A 251 -7.62 14.56 11.06
C LEU A 251 -8.37 14.86 12.36
N ALA A 252 -8.44 16.12 12.77
CA ALA A 252 -9.16 16.49 13.98
C ALA A 252 -10.67 16.24 13.86
N TYR A 253 -11.25 16.56 12.71
CA TYR A 253 -12.65 16.28 12.39
C TYR A 253 -12.91 14.77 12.28
N GLU A 254 -12.10 14.07 11.52
CA GLU A 254 -12.19 12.63 11.31
C GLU A 254 -12.08 11.83 12.62
N ASN A 255 -11.13 12.19 13.48
CA ASN A 255 -10.90 11.45 14.73
C ASN A 255 -11.97 11.69 15.80
N THR A 256 -12.81 12.70 15.64
CA THR A 256 -13.86 13.03 16.60
C THR A 256 -15.24 12.75 16.05
N TRP A 257 -15.70 13.50 15.06
CA TRP A 257 -17.08 13.51 14.62
C TRP A 257 -17.40 12.41 13.60
N GLU A 258 -16.56 12.21 12.60
CA GLU A 258 -16.85 11.23 11.54
C GLU A 258 -16.92 9.79 12.07
N LYS A 259 -16.04 9.44 13.00
CA LYS A 259 -16.08 8.11 13.65
C LYS A 259 -17.31 7.91 14.51
N LEU A 260 -17.74 8.94 15.21
CA LEU A 260 -18.99 8.90 16.00
C LEU A 260 -20.21 8.80 15.09
N ASP A 261 -20.24 9.57 14.02
CA ASP A 261 -21.33 9.55 13.06
C ASP A 261 -21.47 8.17 12.42
N ARG A 262 -20.41 7.63 11.86
CA ARG A 262 -20.43 6.32 11.18
C ARG A 262 -20.74 5.14 12.10
N GLN A 263 -20.27 5.18 13.35
CA GLN A 263 -20.52 4.08 14.29
C GLN A 263 -21.89 4.13 14.96
N PHE A 264 -22.45 5.31 15.17
CA PHE A 264 -23.59 5.47 16.05
C PHE A 264 -24.74 6.28 15.45
N LEU A 265 -24.52 7.12 14.46
CA LEU A 265 -25.52 8.08 13.99
C LEU A 265 -25.93 7.90 12.52
N SER A 266 -25.05 7.43 11.66
CA SER A 266 -25.29 7.34 10.20
C SER A 266 -26.37 6.32 9.81
N GLY A 267 -26.71 5.39 10.71
CA GLY A 267 -27.61 4.27 10.40
C GLY A 267 -26.98 3.20 9.50
N ASP A 268 -25.72 3.34 9.12
CA ASP A 268 -24.98 2.31 8.41
C ASP A 268 -24.78 1.08 9.31
N GLU A 269 -24.77 -0.11 8.71
CA GLU A 269 -24.53 -1.33 9.46
C GLU A 269 -23.10 -1.33 10.04
N PRO A 270 -22.97 -1.38 11.40
CA PRO A 270 -21.66 -1.33 12.03
C PRO A 270 -20.77 -2.51 11.65
N THR A 271 -19.46 -2.29 11.66
CA THR A 271 -18.43 -3.31 11.41
C THR A 271 -18.00 -4.03 12.69
N LEU A 272 -18.71 -3.82 13.79
CA LEU A 272 -18.44 -4.44 15.10
C LEU A 272 -18.68 -5.95 15.05
N PRO A 273 -17.96 -6.77 15.83
CA PRO A 273 -18.12 -8.23 15.84
C PRO A 273 -19.55 -8.69 16.12
N SER A 274 -20.28 -7.97 16.96
CA SER A 274 -21.68 -8.27 17.29
C SER A 274 -22.68 -8.00 16.16
N ASN A 275 -22.30 -7.19 15.17
CA ASN A 275 -23.17 -6.74 14.09
C ASN A 275 -22.88 -7.43 12.75
N VAL A 276 -21.76 -8.15 12.69
CA VAL A 276 -21.36 -8.87 11.48
C VAL A 276 -21.59 -10.35 11.70
N ALA A 277 -22.42 -10.97 10.87
CA ALA A 277 -22.69 -12.40 10.94
C ALA A 277 -21.47 -13.18 10.42
N TYR A 278 -20.80 -13.89 11.29
CA TYR A 278 -19.62 -14.70 10.97
C TYR A 278 -19.86 -16.20 11.15
N GLU A 279 -21.12 -16.63 11.31
CA GLU A 279 -21.49 -18.04 11.49
C GLU A 279 -20.68 -18.74 12.59
N GLY A 280 -20.40 -18.02 13.69
CA GLY A 280 -19.61 -18.55 14.82
C GLY A 280 -18.10 -18.55 14.63
N ARG A 281 -17.59 -18.10 13.50
CA ARG A 281 -16.16 -18.12 13.17
C ARG A 281 -15.25 -17.42 14.17
N PHE A 282 -15.77 -16.41 14.89
CA PHE A 282 -15.04 -15.66 15.91
C PHE A 282 -15.41 -16.06 17.35
N ASN A 283 -16.08 -17.20 17.55
CA ASN A 283 -16.47 -17.64 18.89
C ASN A 283 -15.25 -17.96 19.77
N ASP A 284 -14.18 -18.46 19.17
CA ASP A 284 -12.97 -18.89 19.87
C ASP A 284 -11.84 -17.84 19.85
N VAL A 285 -12.09 -16.65 19.26
CA VAL A 285 -11.11 -15.56 19.25
C VAL A 285 -11.46 -14.48 20.25
N SER A 286 -10.44 -13.80 20.78
CA SER A 286 -10.65 -12.64 21.66
C SER A 286 -11.15 -11.47 20.83
N VAL A 287 -12.41 -11.10 21.06
CA VAL A 287 -13.05 -9.93 20.46
C VAL A 287 -13.52 -8.97 21.55
N TYR A 288 -13.60 -7.69 21.22
CA TYR A 288 -14.06 -6.68 22.14
C TYR A 288 -15.52 -6.35 21.88
N SER A 289 -16.31 -6.17 22.93
CA SER A 289 -17.66 -5.65 22.78
C SER A 289 -17.59 -4.21 22.28
N GLY A 290 -18.35 -3.87 21.25
CA GLY A 290 -18.28 -2.57 20.58
C GLY A 290 -18.84 -1.39 21.38
N THR A 291 -19.13 -1.55 22.66
CA THR A 291 -19.58 -0.46 23.53
C THR A 291 -18.40 0.19 24.22
N LEU A 292 -18.37 1.52 24.22
CA LEU A 292 -17.34 2.35 24.86
C LEU A 292 -17.13 2.02 26.36
N SER A 293 -18.10 1.36 27.00
CA SER A 293 -18.12 1.04 28.43
C SER A 293 -17.69 -0.37 28.80
N ASP A 294 -17.68 -1.31 27.85
CA ASP A 294 -17.47 -2.73 28.14
C ASP A 294 -16.35 -3.33 27.28
N TYR A 295 -15.14 -2.91 27.58
CA TYR A 295 -13.97 -3.64 27.14
C TYR A 295 -13.90 -4.97 27.92
N ARG A 296 -14.44 -6.05 27.35
CA ARG A 296 -14.26 -7.41 27.85
C ARG A 296 -13.72 -8.27 26.73
N PRO A 297 -12.46 -8.73 26.82
CA PRO A 297 -12.01 -9.81 25.96
C PRO A 297 -12.90 -11.03 26.24
N LYS A 298 -13.42 -11.65 25.20
CA LYS A 298 -14.11 -12.94 25.30
C LYS A 298 -13.12 -14.07 25.42
#